data_1736d544d06be8dcd1de2f93f61ef695
#
_entry.id   1736d544d06be8dcd1de2f93f61ef695
#
_cell.length_a   1.000
_cell.length_b   1.000
_cell.length_c   1.000
_cell.angle_alpha   90.00
_cell.angle_beta   90.00
_cell.angle_gamma   90.00
#
_symmetry.space_group_name_H-M   'P 1'
#
loop_
_entity.id
_entity.type
_entity.pdbx_description
1 polymer ?
#
loop_
_entity_poly.entity_id
_entity_poly.type
_entity_poly.pdbx_seq_one_letter_code
_entity_poly.pdbx_strand_id
1 'polypeptide(L)'
;MTSIAIIDYGMGNLHSIAKALEHVAGKDRVLVTGVHETILAADRVVFPGVGAIRDCMAELQRSGLAEVVVEAVRTKPVLGVCLGMQALLDASEENQGIKCLGVIPGKVVRFPQEMRDAAGDRLKIPHMGWNQVQQRGKHTLWKDIPTDSRFYFVHSYYTLPARQEDVAATTPYGLDFASVIAHDNVFAVQFHPEKSQHAGLQLLSNFVGWNGAA
;
A
#
# COMPACT_ATOMS: atom_id res chain seq x y z
N MET A 1 7.66 24.09 2.27
CA MET A 1 6.32 23.51 2.48
C MET A 1 6.10 22.55 1.33
N THR A 2 6.08 21.28 1.63
CA THR A 2 5.87 20.23 0.62
C THR A 2 4.38 19.90 0.49
N SER A 3 4.01 19.25 -0.60
CA SER A 3 2.63 18.84 -0.88
C SER A 3 2.52 17.34 -1.05
N ILE A 4 1.45 16.76 -0.51
CA ILE A 4 1.15 15.34 -0.59
C ILE A 4 -0.22 15.20 -1.25
N ALA A 5 -0.30 14.58 -2.41
CA ALA A 5 -1.56 14.27 -3.07
C ALA A 5 -2.02 12.86 -2.69
N ILE A 6 -3.25 12.74 -2.22
CA ILE A 6 -3.95 11.47 -2.05
C ILE A 6 -4.86 11.32 -3.27
N ILE A 7 -4.64 10.25 -4.04
CA ILE A 7 -5.40 10.01 -5.27
C ILE A 7 -6.84 9.66 -4.93
N ASP A 8 -7.76 10.47 -5.44
CA ASP A 8 -9.21 10.23 -5.39
C ASP A 8 -9.69 9.76 -6.76
N TYR A 9 -9.92 8.47 -6.88
CA TYR A 9 -10.53 7.83 -8.05
C TYR A 9 -11.94 7.28 -7.73
N GLY A 10 -12.59 7.82 -6.69
CA GLY A 10 -13.94 7.44 -6.27
C GLY A 10 -13.99 6.22 -5.35
N MET A 11 -12.84 5.66 -4.98
CA MET A 11 -12.74 4.51 -4.08
C MET A 11 -11.69 4.74 -2.99
N GLY A 12 -11.90 4.17 -1.81
CA GLY A 12 -10.95 4.26 -0.71
C GLY A 12 -11.52 4.92 0.54
N ASN A 13 -10.88 4.65 1.67
CA ASN A 13 -11.15 5.37 2.92
C ASN A 13 -10.32 6.66 2.96
N LEU A 14 -10.58 7.56 1.99
CA LEU A 14 -9.81 8.79 1.77
C LEU A 14 -9.80 9.69 3.00
N HIS A 15 -10.92 9.78 3.72
CA HIS A 15 -11.03 10.61 4.90
C HIS A 15 -10.05 10.19 6.01
N SER A 16 -9.98 8.89 6.30
CA SER A 16 -9.11 8.39 7.38
C SER A 16 -7.63 8.57 7.07
N ILE A 17 -7.20 8.27 5.83
CA ILE A 17 -5.79 8.44 5.44
C ILE A 17 -5.41 9.92 5.36
N ALA A 18 -6.33 10.80 4.89
CA ALA A 18 -6.11 12.23 4.86
C ALA A 18 -5.92 12.79 6.28
N LYS A 19 -6.82 12.44 7.21
CA LYS A 19 -6.71 12.88 8.62
C LYS A 19 -5.43 12.38 9.30
N ALA A 20 -5.03 11.14 9.04
CA ALA A 20 -3.79 10.61 9.59
C ALA A 20 -2.55 11.33 9.03
N LEU A 21 -2.54 11.63 7.73
CA LEU A 21 -1.47 12.43 7.10
C LEU A 21 -1.48 13.88 7.59
N GLU A 22 -2.62 14.56 7.64
CA GLU A 22 -2.74 15.92 8.20
C GLU A 22 -2.19 16.00 9.63
N HIS A 23 -2.43 14.96 10.45
CA HIS A 23 -1.93 14.91 11.82
C HIS A 23 -0.40 14.89 11.91
N VAL A 24 0.27 14.21 10.98
CA VAL A 24 1.74 14.04 10.99
C VAL A 24 2.48 15.02 10.05
N ALA A 25 1.79 15.63 9.11
CA ALA A 25 2.40 16.47 8.07
C ALA A 25 2.85 17.87 8.58
N GLY A 26 2.39 18.28 9.76
CA GLY A 26 2.77 19.56 10.34
C GLY A 26 2.32 20.76 9.48
N LYS A 27 3.25 21.39 8.76
CA LYS A 27 2.98 22.53 7.86
C LYS A 27 2.81 22.13 6.40
N ASP A 28 3.02 20.86 6.06
CA ASP A 28 2.90 20.39 4.68
C ASP A 28 1.43 20.24 4.28
N ARG A 29 1.17 20.41 3.00
CA ARG A 29 -0.18 20.45 2.47
C ARG A 29 -0.63 19.06 2.04
N VAL A 30 -1.71 18.55 2.61
CA VAL A 30 -2.36 17.30 2.22
C VAL A 30 -3.56 17.62 1.32
N LEU A 31 -3.64 16.99 0.16
CA LEU A 31 -4.65 17.25 -0.86
C LEU A 31 -5.30 15.93 -1.27
N VAL A 32 -6.60 15.80 -1.09
CA VAL A 32 -7.39 14.70 -1.68
C VAL A 32 -7.89 15.19 -3.04
N THR A 33 -7.47 14.55 -4.12
CA THR A 33 -7.77 15.04 -5.48
C THR A 33 -7.72 13.95 -6.53
N GLY A 34 -8.62 14.04 -7.53
CA GLY A 34 -8.57 13.29 -8.79
C GLY A 34 -8.07 14.15 -9.97
N VAL A 35 -7.61 15.38 -9.72
CA VAL A 35 -7.10 16.27 -10.77
C VAL A 35 -5.66 15.91 -11.11
N HIS A 36 -5.43 15.49 -12.36
CA HIS A 36 -4.16 14.96 -12.86
C HIS A 36 -3.00 15.92 -12.61
N GLU A 37 -3.16 17.19 -12.99
CA GLU A 37 -2.13 18.22 -12.84
C GLU A 37 -1.76 18.44 -11.38
N THR A 38 -2.73 18.37 -10.47
CA THR A 38 -2.51 18.53 -9.03
C THR A 38 -1.72 17.35 -8.45
N ILE A 39 -2.04 16.11 -8.89
CA ILE A 39 -1.31 14.91 -8.48
C ILE A 39 0.13 14.97 -8.98
N LEU A 40 0.32 15.31 -10.26
CA LEU A 40 1.64 15.38 -10.88
C LEU A 40 2.48 16.58 -10.38
N ALA A 41 1.85 17.64 -9.89
CA ALA A 41 2.55 18.78 -9.28
C ALA A 41 2.93 18.55 -7.81
N ALA A 42 2.33 17.55 -7.13
CA ALA A 42 2.64 17.25 -5.74
C ALA A 42 4.04 16.66 -5.57
N ASP A 43 4.68 16.93 -4.42
CA ASP A 43 6.01 16.39 -4.10
C ASP A 43 5.96 14.89 -3.75
N ARG A 44 4.84 14.41 -3.23
CA ARG A 44 4.61 13.00 -2.87
C ARG A 44 3.19 12.59 -3.20
N VAL A 45 3.00 11.31 -3.46
CA VAL A 45 1.69 10.75 -3.79
C VAL A 45 1.34 9.58 -2.88
N VAL A 46 0.13 9.56 -2.38
CA VAL A 46 -0.47 8.41 -1.70
C VAL A 46 -1.51 7.80 -2.63
N PHE A 47 -1.37 6.52 -2.90
CA PHE A 47 -2.29 5.73 -3.69
C PHE A 47 -3.03 4.73 -2.78
N PRO A 48 -4.15 5.13 -2.19
CA PRO A 48 -4.96 4.26 -1.35
C PRO A 48 -5.91 3.41 -2.20
N GLY A 49 -6.44 2.34 -1.62
CA GLY A 49 -7.51 1.59 -2.24
C GLY A 49 -8.20 0.64 -1.27
N VAL A 50 -9.52 0.44 -1.47
CA VAL A 50 -10.33 -0.56 -0.77
C VAL A 50 -11.33 -1.16 -1.76
N GLY A 51 -11.87 -2.34 -1.44
CA GLY A 51 -12.86 -3.03 -2.29
C GLY A 51 -12.22 -4.05 -3.23
N ALA A 52 -12.82 -4.24 -4.41
CA ALA A 52 -12.36 -5.22 -5.39
C ALA A 52 -11.39 -4.62 -6.41
N ILE A 53 -10.35 -5.37 -6.77
CA ILE A 53 -9.34 -4.90 -7.74
C ILE A 53 -9.93 -4.59 -9.11
N ARG A 54 -10.94 -5.34 -9.54
CA ARG A 54 -11.66 -5.09 -10.81
C ARG A 54 -12.24 -3.68 -10.86
N ASP A 55 -12.93 -3.31 -9.79
CA ASP A 55 -13.61 -2.02 -9.74
C ASP A 55 -12.58 -0.87 -9.61
N CYS A 56 -11.50 -1.10 -8.85
CA CYS A 56 -10.36 -0.19 -8.78
C CYS A 56 -9.75 0.08 -10.16
N MET A 57 -9.42 -0.97 -10.91
CA MET A 57 -8.81 -0.83 -12.23
C MET A 57 -9.76 -0.19 -13.25
N ALA A 58 -11.06 -0.49 -13.17
CA ALA A 58 -12.08 0.13 -14.02
C ALA A 58 -12.20 1.65 -13.75
N GLU A 59 -12.22 2.06 -12.48
CA GLU A 59 -12.29 3.48 -12.12
C GLU A 59 -11.02 4.26 -12.48
N LEU A 60 -9.83 3.66 -12.28
CA LEU A 60 -8.56 4.25 -12.71
C LEU A 60 -8.52 4.47 -14.22
N GLN A 61 -8.98 3.50 -15.00
CA GLN A 61 -9.05 3.62 -16.47
C GLN A 61 -10.08 4.66 -16.91
N ARG A 62 -11.27 4.64 -16.32
CA ARG A 62 -12.36 5.58 -16.65
C ARG A 62 -11.97 7.03 -16.37
N SER A 63 -11.23 7.27 -15.29
CA SER A 63 -10.80 8.62 -14.89
C SER A 63 -9.48 9.06 -15.55
N GLY A 64 -8.77 8.17 -16.28
CA GLY A 64 -7.42 8.43 -16.78
C GLY A 64 -6.34 8.50 -15.71
N LEU A 65 -6.67 8.08 -14.48
CA LEU A 65 -5.71 8.11 -13.36
C LEU A 65 -4.71 6.94 -13.38
N ALA A 66 -4.95 5.91 -14.19
CA ALA A 66 -3.99 4.81 -14.36
C ALA A 66 -2.63 5.32 -14.86
N GLU A 67 -2.63 6.14 -15.90
CA GLU A 67 -1.43 6.76 -16.48
C GLU A 67 -0.78 7.74 -15.51
N VAL A 68 -1.59 8.47 -14.74
CA VAL A 68 -1.11 9.43 -13.72
C VAL A 68 -0.38 8.70 -12.58
N VAL A 69 -0.90 7.55 -12.13
CA VAL A 69 -0.20 6.71 -11.13
C VAL A 69 1.13 6.21 -11.69
N VAL A 70 1.14 5.68 -12.92
CA VAL A 70 2.36 5.19 -13.58
C VAL A 70 3.40 6.32 -13.75
N GLU A 71 2.97 7.53 -14.08
CA GLU A 71 3.88 8.69 -14.17
C GLU A 71 4.39 9.12 -12.79
N ALA A 72 3.53 9.16 -11.78
CA ALA A 72 3.91 9.51 -10.42
C ALA A 72 4.98 8.57 -9.86
N VAL A 73 4.85 7.25 -10.06
CA VAL A 73 5.84 6.27 -9.59
C VAL A 73 7.20 6.38 -10.27
N ARG A 74 7.29 7.03 -11.43
CA ARG A 74 8.57 7.28 -12.13
C ARG A 74 9.29 8.52 -11.63
N THR A 75 8.56 9.47 -11.04
CA THR A 75 9.07 10.83 -10.84
C THR A 75 9.12 11.27 -9.39
N LYS A 76 8.42 10.60 -8.48
CA LYS A 76 8.28 11.04 -7.08
C LYS A 76 7.98 9.91 -6.11
N PRO A 77 8.19 10.12 -4.80
CA PRO A 77 7.85 9.14 -3.77
C PRO A 77 6.36 8.79 -3.78
N VAL A 78 6.07 7.48 -3.84
CA VAL A 78 4.68 6.98 -3.83
C VAL A 78 4.49 5.98 -2.68
N LEU A 79 3.43 6.18 -1.89
CA LEU A 79 2.95 5.25 -0.89
C LEU A 79 1.71 4.54 -1.38
N GLY A 80 1.81 3.24 -1.73
CA GLY A 80 0.67 2.38 -2.00
C GLY A 80 0.06 1.83 -0.71
N VAL A 81 -1.27 1.86 -0.55
CA VAL A 81 -1.94 1.36 0.67
C VAL A 81 -3.02 0.34 0.30
N CYS A 82 -2.90 -0.86 0.86
CA CYS A 82 -3.82 -1.99 0.72
C CYS A 82 -4.07 -2.34 -0.76
N LEU A 83 -5.25 -2.06 -1.31
CA LEU A 83 -5.55 -2.31 -2.71
C LEU A 83 -4.65 -1.50 -3.65
N GLY A 84 -4.19 -0.30 -3.22
CA GLY A 84 -3.21 0.49 -3.95
C GLY A 84 -1.87 -0.24 -4.13
N MET A 85 -1.41 -1.02 -3.14
CA MET A 85 -0.25 -1.90 -3.29
C MET A 85 -0.52 -2.99 -4.34
N GLN A 86 -1.69 -3.63 -4.28
CA GLN A 86 -2.05 -4.71 -5.19
C GLN A 86 -2.19 -4.24 -6.64
N ALA A 87 -2.76 -3.05 -6.85
CA ALA A 87 -2.94 -2.46 -8.18
C ALA A 87 -1.62 -2.13 -8.89
N LEU A 88 -0.51 -1.97 -8.16
CA LEU A 88 0.81 -1.70 -8.74
C LEU A 88 1.45 -2.93 -9.40
N LEU A 89 1.00 -4.16 -9.11
CA LEU A 89 1.54 -5.38 -9.70
C LEU A 89 1.07 -5.60 -11.15
N ASP A 90 1.51 -6.69 -11.79
CA ASP A 90 1.13 -7.02 -13.18
C ASP A 90 -0.33 -7.46 -13.30
N ALA A 91 -0.78 -8.31 -12.37
CA ALA A 91 -2.10 -8.92 -12.42
C ALA A 91 -2.58 -9.43 -11.05
N SER A 92 -3.89 -9.61 -10.92
CA SER A 92 -4.53 -10.24 -9.76
C SER A 92 -5.37 -11.44 -10.21
N GLU A 93 -5.38 -12.51 -9.40
CA GLU A 93 -6.26 -13.68 -9.61
C GLU A 93 -7.74 -13.39 -9.29
N GLU A 94 -8.03 -12.24 -8.67
CA GLU A 94 -9.39 -11.87 -8.33
C GLU A 94 -10.27 -11.77 -9.59
N ASN A 95 -11.53 -12.21 -9.48
CA ASN A 95 -12.51 -12.16 -10.58
C ASN A 95 -12.01 -12.83 -11.88
N GLN A 96 -11.36 -14.00 -11.80
CA GLN A 96 -10.85 -14.77 -12.94
C GLN A 96 -9.67 -14.14 -13.68
N GLY A 97 -9.00 -13.21 -13.04
CA GLY A 97 -7.81 -12.54 -13.55
C GLY A 97 -8.07 -11.11 -14.03
N ILE A 98 -7.42 -10.18 -13.38
CA ILE A 98 -7.49 -8.75 -13.71
C ILE A 98 -6.08 -8.25 -13.98
N LYS A 99 -5.87 -7.62 -15.14
CA LYS A 99 -4.63 -6.90 -15.44
C LYS A 99 -4.57 -5.65 -14.56
N CYS A 100 -3.44 -5.46 -13.88
CA CYS A 100 -3.17 -4.30 -13.05
C CYS A 100 -2.23 -3.31 -13.75
N LEU A 101 -1.60 -2.39 -13.01
CA LEU A 101 -0.80 -1.30 -13.59
C LEU A 101 0.56 -1.76 -14.14
N GLY A 102 1.10 -2.90 -13.68
CA GLY A 102 2.38 -3.45 -14.16
C GLY A 102 3.59 -2.58 -13.83
N VAL A 103 3.56 -1.88 -12.70
CA VAL A 103 4.68 -1.07 -12.19
C VAL A 103 5.72 -1.94 -11.51
N ILE A 104 5.26 -2.89 -10.70
CA ILE A 104 6.09 -3.82 -9.94
C ILE A 104 5.85 -5.23 -10.48
N PRO A 105 6.87 -5.92 -11.01
CA PRO A 105 6.72 -7.28 -11.51
C PRO A 105 6.21 -8.25 -10.43
N GLY A 106 5.17 -9.00 -10.75
CA GLY A 106 4.57 -9.95 -9.82
C GLY A 106 3.05 -10.04 -9.95
N LYS A 107 2.44 -10.79 -9.06
CA LYS A 107 0.99 -11.01 -9.09
C LYS A 107 0.36 -10.97 -7.70
N VAL A 108 -0.94 -10.77 -7.68
CA VAL A 108 -1.79 -10.85 -6.48
C VAL A 108 -2.54 -12.17 -6.52
N VAL A 109 -2.47 -12.93 -5.43
CA VAL A 109 -3.07 -14.27 -5.34
C VAL A 109 -3.97 -14.37 -4.10
N ARG A 110 -4.93 -15.28 -4.15
CA ARG A 110 -5.83 -15.52 -3.03
C ARG A 110 -5.15 -16.37 -1.96
N PHE A 111 -5.44 -16.09 -0.68
CA PHE A 111 -5.05 -16.99 0.40
C PHE A 111 -5.70 -18.38 0.21
N PRO A 112 -4.95 -19.47 0.45
CA PRO A 112 -5.50 -20.84 0.43
C PRO A 112 -6.65 -20.98 1.44
N GLN A 113 -7.68 -21.76 1.10
CA GLN A 113 -8.89 -21.90 1.94
C GLN A 113 -8.66 -22.68 3.24
N GLU A 114 -7.69 -23.59 3.26
CA GLU A 114 -7.45 -24.53 4.35
C GLU A 114 -6.21 -24.18 5.19
N MET A 115 -5.90 -22.87 5.30
CA MET A 115 -4.77 -22.44 6.12
C MET A 115 -5.03 -22.65 7.62
N ARG A 116 -3.95 -23.03 8.33
CA ARG A 116 -3.95 -23.23 9.77
C ARG A 116 -2.80 -22.42 10.40
N ASP A 117 -2.99 -22.02 11.64
CA ASP A 117 -1.93 -21.44 12.43
C ASP A 117 -1.00 -22.53 13.03
N ALA A 118 0.00 -22.09 13.79
CA ALA A 118 0.95 -23.00 14.45
C ALA A 118 0.31 -23.91 15.50
N ALA A 119 -0.86 -23.56 16.05
CA ALA A 119 -1.63 -24.37 16.98
C ALA A 119 -2.54 -25.40 16.26
N GLY A 120 -2.65 -25.31 14.94
CA GLY A 120 -3.51 -26.16 14.11
C GLY A 120 -4.92 -25.62 13.92
N ASP A 121 -5.23 -24.45 14.44
CA ASP A 121 -6.53 -23.81 14.29
C ASP A 121 -6.71 -23.22 12.88
N ARG A 122 -7.94 -23.31 12.34
CA ARG A 122 -8.25 -22.79 11.00
C ARG A 122 -8.23 -21.28 10.99
N LEU A 123 -7.43 -20.72 10.09
CA LEU A 123 -7.37 -19.28 9.84
C LEU A 123 -8.56 -18.82 8.98
N LYS A 124 -9.11 -17.66 9.33
CA LYS A 124 -10.24 -17.06 8.61
C LYS A 124 -9.76 -16.25 7.42
N ILE A 125 -10.52 -16.25 6.32
CA ILE A 125 -10.35 -15.36 5.19
C ILE A 125 -11.62 -14.50 5.11
N PRO A 126 -11.48 -13.17 5.07
CA PRO A 126 -10.24 -12.38 4.98
C PRO A 126 -9.36 -12.44 6.24
N HIS A 127 -8.03 -12.26 6.06
CA HIS A 127 -7.11 -11.89 7.13
C HIS A 127 -7.54 -10.52 7.65
N MET A 128 -8.14 -10.48 8.83
CA MET A 128 -8.69 -9.26 9.42
C MET A 128 -8.23 -9.13 10.87
N GLY A 129 -7.58 -8.02 11.17
CA GLY A 129 -7.11 -7.71 12.52
C GLY A 129 -5.65 -7.28 12.57
N TRP A 130 -5.11 -7.28 13.78
CA TRP A 130 -3.74 -6.87 14.08
C TRP A 130 -2.77 -8.04 13.90
N ASN A 131 -1.71 -7.82 13.10
CA ASN A 131 -0.66 -8.80 12.92
C ASN A 131 0.72 -8.15 12.87
N GLN A 132 1.76 -8.94 13.13
CA GLN A 132 3.14 -8.47 13.18
C GLN A 132 3.73 -8.32 11.78
N VAL A 133 4.53 -7.27 11.60
CA VAL A 133 5.26 -7.00 10.36
C VAL A 133 6.75 -7.17 10.62
N GLN A 134 7.33 -8.17 9.97
CA GLN A 134 8.75 -8.50 10.06
C GLN A 134 9.52 -7.78 8.95
N GLN A 135 10.23 -6.74 9.33
CA GLN A 135 10.99 -5.91 8.40
C GLN A 135 12.15 -6.70 7.78
N ARG A 136 12.37 -6.51 6.48
CA ARG A 136 13.51 -7.06 5.74
C ARG A 136 14.40 -5.91 5.26
N GLY A 137 15.66 -5.96 5.67
CA GLY A 137 16.61 -4.89 5.35
C GLY A 137 16.35 -3.60 6.11
N LYS A 138 17.00 -2.54 5.64
CA LYS A 138 16.89 -1.20 6.20
C LYS A 138 16.20 -0.31 5.15
N HIS A 139 15.16 0.38 5.56
CA HIS A 139 14.48 1.37 4.71
C HIS A 139 14.13 2.60 5.56
N THR A 140 14.23 3.79 4.99
CA THR A 140 13.98 5.07 5.68
C THR A 140 12.59 5.12 6.34
N LEU A 141 11.58 4.50 5.73
CA LEU A 141 10.22 4.45 6.26
C LEU A 141 10.08 3.58 7.53
N TRP A 142 11.07 2.75 7.86
CA TRP A 142 11.08 1.98 9.11
C TRP A 142 11.71 2.73 10.30
N LYS A 143 12.18 3.96 10.08
CA LYS A 143 12.79 4.76 11.16
C LYS A 143 11.83 4.85 12.35
N ASP A 144 12.37 4.55 13.54
CA ASP A 144 11.65 4.56 14.84
C ASP A 144 10.43 3.61 14.91
N ILE A 145 10.37 2.61 14.02
CA ILE A 145 9.38 1.53 14.05
C ILE A 145 10.12 0.22 14.33
N PRO A 146 9.96 -0.38 15.51
CA PRO A 146 10.57 -1.67 15.82
C PRO A 146 10.10 -2.76 14.86
N THR A 147 10.97 -3.73 14.51
CA THR A 147 10.53 -4.95 13.84
C THR A 147 9.49 -5.66 14.70
N ASP A 148 8.63 -6.47 14.09
CA ASP A 148 7.49 -7.13 14.74
C ASP A 148 6.41 -6.17 15.30
N SER A 149 6.48 -4.86 14.97
CA SER A 149 5.37 -3.94 15.23
C SER A 149 4.08 -4.44 14.59
N ARG A 150 2.96 -4.22 15.30
CA ARG A 150 1.65 -4.68 14.83
C ARG A 150 0.97 -3.61 14.01
N PHE A 151 0.39 -4.04 12.87
CA PHE A 151 -0.41 -3.23 11.97
C PHE A 151 -1.77 -3.88 11.73
N TYR A 152 -2.75 -3.09 11.28
CA TYR A 152 -4.10 -3.56 11.01
C TYR A 152 -4.25 -3.99 9.54
N PHE A 153 -4.70 -5.22 9.34
CA PHE A 153 -4.94 -5.85 8.04
C PHE A 153 -6.43 -6.11 7.81
N VAL A 154 -6.85 -6.05 6.56
CA VAL A 154 -8.16 -6.55 6.11
C VAL A 154 -8.07 -6.89 4.62
N HIS A 155 -7.73 -8.16 4.28
CA HIS A 155 -7.55 -8.57 2.89
C HIS A 155 -7.73 -10.08 2.70
N SER A 156 -8.20 -10.49 1.52
CA SER A 156 -8.34 -11.90 1.11
C SER A 156 -7.29 -12.34 0.09
N TYR A 157 -6.57 -11.38 -0.47
CA TYR A 157 -5.52 -11.57 -1.47
C TYR A 157 -4.23 -10.95 -0.97
N TYR A 158 -3.08 -11.51 -1.38
CA TYR A 158 -1.76 -11.00 -1.03
C TYR A 158 -0.84 -10.95 -2.26
N THR A 159 0.20 -10.16 -2.17
CA THR A 159 1.14 -9.95 -3.27
C THR A 159 2.25 -10.99 -3.29
N LEU A 160 2.60 -11.45 -4.50
CA LEU A 160 3.77 -12.27 -4.81
C LEU A 160 4.67 -11.49 -5.77
N PRO A 161 5.58 -10.62 -5.28
CA PRO A 161 6.56 -9.96 -6.13
C PRO A 161 7.44 -10.98 -6.85
N ALA A 162 7.78 -10.71 -8.11
CA ALA A 162 8.66 -11.58 -8.89
C ALA A 162 10.10 -11.55 -8.39
N ARG A 163 10.52 -10.43 -7.77
CA ARG A 163 11.86 -10.23 -7.23
C ARG A 163 11.81 -10.21 -5.71
N GLN A 164 12.65 -11.02 -5.06
CA GLN A 164 12.72 -11.09 -3.60
C GLN A 164 13.30 -9.82 -2.96
N GLU A 165 14.15 -9.09 -3.70
CA GLU A 165 14.68 -7.80 -3.27
C GLU A 165 13.61 -6.72 -3.10
N ASP A 166 12.48 -6.84 -3.79
CA ASP A 166 11.35 -5.91 -3.64
C ASP A 166 10.56 -6.14 -2.33
N VAL A 167 10.74 -7.28 -1.65
CA VAL A 167 10.03 -7.58 -0.40
C VAL A 167 10.70 -6.87 0.78
N ALA A 168 10.12 -5.76 1.24
CA ALA A 168 10.62 -4.98 2.36
C ALA A 168 10.12 -5.44 3.74
N ALA A 169 9.03 -6.21 3.79
CA ALA A 169 8.58 -6.90 5.01
C ALA A 169 7.65 -8.06 4.69
N THR A 170 7.61 -9.01 5.63
CA THR A 170 6.68 -10.15 5.60
C THR A 170 5.82 -10.20 6.85
N THR A 171 4.70 -10.91 6.76
CA THR A 171 3.78 -11.15 7.87
C THR A 171 3.33 -12.62 7.84
N PRO A 172 3.40 -13.34 8.99
CA PRO A 172 2.93 -14.73 9.07
C PRO A 172 1.40 -14.79 9.17
N TYR A 173 0.78 -15.57 8.28
CA TYR A 173 -0.66 -15.90 8.34
C TYR A 173 -0.93 -17.25 7.67
N GLY A 174 -0.55 -18.35 8.32
CA GLY A 174 -0.55 -19.70 7.75
C GLY A 174 0.52 -19.92 6.66
N LEU A 175 1.03 -18.86 6.13
CA LEU A 175 2.23 -18.72 5.28
C LEU A 175 2.83 -17.34 5.51
N ASP A 176 4.09 -17.14 5.14
CA ASP A 176 4.69 -15.81 5.15
C ASP A 176 4.39 -15.10 3.83
N PHE A 177 3.62 -14.01 3.89
CA PHE A 177 3.32 -13.21 2.70
C PHE A 177 4.05 -11.86 2.72
N ALA A 178 4.31 -11.30 1.55
CA ALA A 178 4.87 -9.97 1.40
C ALA A 178 3.83 -8.94 1.86
N SER A 179 4.05 -8.36 3.05
CA SER A 179 3.18 -7.33 3.62
C SER A 179 3.63 -5.91 3.26
N VAL A 180 4.88 -5.76 2.78
CA VAL A 180 5.42 -4.50 2.26
C VAL A 180 6.33 -4.78 1.07
N ILE A 181 6.18 -3.96 0.04
CA ILE A 181 7.05 -3.91 -1.13
C ILE A 181 7.74 -2.55 -1.16
N ALA A 182 9.06 -2.55 -1.42
CA ALA A 182 9.82 -1.35 -1.76
C ALA A 182 10.48 -1.56 -3.11
N HIS A 183 10.23 -0.65 -4.05
CA HIS A 183 10.74 -0.71 -5.40
C HIS A 183 11.01 0.71 -5.90
N ASP A 184 12.28 1.04 -6.14
CA ASP A 184 12.71 2.41 -6.46
C ASP A 184 12.14 3.44 -5.46
N ASN A 185 11.36 4.39 -5.92
CA ASN A 185 10.68 5.40 -5.11
C ASN A 185 9.23 5.04 -4.73
N VAL A 186 8.88 3.75 -4.79
CA VAL A 186 7.61 3.22 -4.32
C VAL A 186 7.81 2.45 -3.02
N PHE A 187 7.00 2.76 -2.03
CA PHE A 187 6.83 1.95 -0.83
C PHE A 187 5.35 1.59 -0.70
N ALA A 188 5.02 0.32 -0.72
CA ALA A 188 3.64 -0.12 -0.73
C ALA A 188 3.36 -1.14 0.38
N VAL A 189 2.26 -0.93 1.11
CA VAL A 189 1.91 -1.70 2.30
C VAL A 189 0.54 -2.37 2.13
N GLN A 190 0.41 -3.62 2.59
CA GLN A 190 -0.85 -4.36 2.56
C GLN A 190 -1.78 -3.96 3.71
N PHE A 191 -1.22 -3.51 4.81
CA PHE A 191 -1.96 -3.03 5.97
C PHE A 191 -2.45 -1.59 5.79
N HIS A 192 -3.26 -1.14 6.74
CA HIS A 192 -3.79 0.22 6.81
C HIS A 192 -3.02 1.04 7.86
N PRO A 193 -2.03 1.86 7.47
CA PRO A 193 -1.28 2.67 8.43
C PRO A 193 -2.18 3.65 9.18
N GLU A 194 -3.22 4.20 8.54
CA GLU A 194 -4.20 5.10 9.15
C GLU A 194 -5.06 4.43 10.23
N LYS A 195 -5.04 3.09 10.31
CA LYS A 195 -5.73 2.29 11.34
C LYS A 195 -4.76 1.62 12.31
N SER A 196 -3.46 1.89 12.18
CA SER A 196 -2.40 1.15 12.88
C SER A 196 -1.76 1.94 14.03
N GLN A 197 -2.52 2.85 14.65
CA GLN A 197 -2.10 3.59 15.84
C GLN A 197 -0.70 4.22 15.70
N HIS A 198 0.16 4.09 16.72
CA HIS A 198 1.47 4.74 16.74
C HIS A 198 2.40 4.26 15.62
N ALA A 199 2.47 2.95 15.36
CA ALA A 199 3.34 2.42 14.30
C ALA A 199 2.90 2.92 12.91
N GLY A 200 1.59 2.99 12.67
CA GLY A 200 1.04 3.53 11.43
C GLY A 200 1.29 5.03 11.27
N LEU A 201 1.07 5.82 12.32
CA LEU A 201 1.35 7.26 12.31
C LEU A 201 2.85 7.54 12.13
N GLN A 202 3.73 6.74 12.76
CA GLN A 202 5.17 6.86 12.57
C GLN A 202 5.57 6.58 11.11
N LEU A 203 5.01 5.53 10.47
CA LEU A 203 5.27 5.24 9.07
C LEU A 203 4.81 6.39 8.16
N LEU A 204 3.62 6.94 8.40
CA LEU A 204 3.12 8.10 7.65
C LEU A 204 4.01 9.35 7.88
N SER A 205 4.47 9.58 9.11
CA SER A 205 5.41 10.66 9.42
C SER A 205 6.74 10.50 8.67
N ASN A 206 7.28 9.27 8.61
CA ASN A 206 8.48 8.96 7.86
C ASN A 206 8.26 9.21 6.35
N PHE A 207 7.09 8.82 5.82
CA PHE A 207 6.73 9.07 4.42
C PHE A 207 6.66 10.57 4.09
N VAL A 208 6.13 11.41 4.99
CA VAL A 208 6.12 12.88 4.82
C VAL A 208 7.53 13.44 4.61
N GLY A 209 8.54 12.89 5.29
CA GLY A 209 9.94 13.29 5.14
C GLY A 209 10.72 12.58 4.03
N TRP A 210 10.16 11.54 3.43
CA TRP A 210 10.89 10.67 2.50
C TRP A 210 11.06 11.33 1.12
N ASN A 211 12.26 11.19 0.55
CA ASN A 211 12.64 11.74 -0.75
C ASN A 211 12.63 10.71 -1.90
N GLY A 212 12.21 9.48 -1.62
CA GLY A 212 12.17 8.37 -2.59
C GLY A 212 13.41 7.47 -2.57
N ALA A 213 14.45 7.79 -1.80
CA ALA A 213 15.60 6.91 -1.66
C ALA A 213 15.40 5.86 -0.55
N ALA A 214 15.90 4.63 -0.77
CA ALA A 214 15.89 3.53 0.20
C ALA A 214 16.78 3.78 1.41
#